data_fc3b39270aa85e82bbf14d5c97f22859
#
_entry.id   fc3b39270aa85e82bbf14d5c97f22859
#
_cell.length_a   1.000
_cell.length_b   1.000
_cell.length_c   1.000
_cell.angle_alpha   90.00
_cell.angle_beta   90.00
_cell.angle_gamma   90.00
#
_symmetry.space_group_name_H-M   'P 1'
#
loop_
_entity.id
_entity.type
_entity.pdbx_description
1 polymer ?
#
loop_
_entity_poly.entity_id
_entity_poly.type
_entity_poly.pdbx_seq_one_letter_code
_entity_poly.pdbx_strand_id
1 'polypeptide(L)'
;MAINDSQKLDYLWKKLGYGLSKTDTNANKTATNESIASPLLLRGDNVWSQAQDIPAVKPSSSSGVVTVYSNSAPVECTADITASANRTWKTGTTDWIPVEIGSTYSIQVYVHTSGQASTAVSSGTRLFAAGSGNNDEWFFDYQSGVLHFIGTNLPNGINFTNKSVYIVG
;
A
#
# COMPACT_ATOMS: atom_id res chain seq x y z
N MET A 1 -6.50 -23.54 -19.32
CA MET A 1 -5.30 -23.92 -18.53
C MET A 1 -5.12 -22.86 -17.45
N ALA A 2 -5.11 -23.24 -16.19
CA ALA A 2 -4.93 -22.26 -15.11
C ALA A 2 -3.46 -21.81 -15.04
N ILE A 3 -3.24 -20.52 -14.82
CA ILE A 3 -1.89 -19.96 -14.64
C ILE A 3 -1.40 -20.36 -13.26
N ASN A 4 -0.22 -20.97 -13.18
CA ASN A 4 0.39 -21.34 -11.91
C ASN A 4 1.13 -20.16 -11.25
N ASP A 5 1.55 -20.33 -10.00
CA ASP A 5 2.14 -19.22 -9.22
C ASP A 5 3.51 -18.78 -9.76
N SER A 6 4.32 -19.69 -10.31
CA SER A 6 5.57 -19.33 -10.98
C SER A 6 5.33 -18.44 -12.20
N GLN A 7 4.27 -18.69 -12.93
CA GLN A 7 3.87 -17.88 -14.09
C GLN A 7 3.38 -16.49 -13.67
N LYS A 8 2.63 -16.40 -12.60
CA LYS A 8 2.17 -15.11 -12.03
C LYS A 8 3.37 -14.27 -11.57
N LEU A 9 4.32 -14.88 -10.87
CA LEU A 9 5.54 -14.20 -10.41
C LEU A 9 6.40 -13.70 -11.58
N ASP A 10 6.58 -14.52 -12.63
CA ASP A 10 7.32 -14.14 -13.81
C ASP A 10 6.66 -12.95 -14.54
N TYR A 11 5.34 -12.97 -14.66
CA TYR A 11 4.57 -11.88 -15.23
C TYR A 11 4.73 -10.59 -14.44
N LEU A 12 4.57 -10.65 -13.11
CA LEU A 12 4.72 -9.50 -12.23
C LEU A 12 6.13 -8.92 -12.28
N TRP A 13 7.15 -9.77 -12.24
CA TRP A 13 8.54 -9.36 -12.34
C TRP A 13 8.82 -8.59 -13.64
N LYS A 14 8.38 -9.10 -14.77
CA LYS A 14 8.56 -8.45 -16.06
C LYS A 14 7.81 -7.14 -16.15
N LYS A 15 6.60 -7.08 -15.63
CA LYS A 15 5.79 -5.88 -15.63
C LYS A 15 6.37 -4.78 -14.75
N LEU A 16 6.84 -5.13 -13.55
CA LEU A 16 7.44 -4.18 -12.63
C LEU A 16 8.84 -3.74 -13.07
N GLY A 17 9.67 -4.69 -13.53
CA GLY A 17 11.05 -4.40 -13.86
C GLY A 17 11.25 -3.74 -15.23
N TYR A 18 10.43 -4.08 -16.21
CA TYR A 18 10.66 -3.69 -17.61
C TYR A 18 9.49 -2.98 -18.28
N GLY A 19 8.36 -2.84 -17.61
CA GLY A 19 7.17 -2.30 -18.23
C GLY A 19 6.58 -3.17 -19.34
N LEU A 20 7.06 -4.40 -19.46
CA LEU A 20 6.69 -5.36 -20.48
C LEU A 20 5.98 -6.53 -19.85
N SER A 21 4.98 -7.06 -20.52
CA SER A 21 4.43 -8.35 -20.16
C SER A 21 4.75 -9.37 -21.23
N LYS A 22 4.90 -10.58 -20.81
CA LYS A 22 5.02 -11.72 -21.67
C LYS A 22 3.82 -12.61 -21.52
N THR A 23 3.36 -13.11 -22.65
CA THR A 23 2.29 -14.11 -22.67
C THR A 23 2.77 -15.48 -22.27
N ASP A 24 4.06 -15.68 -22.26
CA ASP A 24 4.69 -16.95 -21.90
C ASP A 24 5.73 -16.77 -20.79
N THR A 25 6.00 -17.87 -20.14
CA THR A 25 6.73 -17.93 -18.91
C THR A 25 8.18 -18.39 -19.06
N ASN A 26 8.61 -19.21 -18.17
CA ASN A 26 9.99 -19.63 -17.94
C ASN A 26 10.83 -19.90 -19.19
N ALA A 27 10.30 -20.57 -20.18
CA ALA A 27 11.05 -20.95 -21.36
C ALA A 27 11.36 -19.77 -22.30
N ASN A 28 10.50 -18.74 -22.26
CA ASN A 28 10.55 -17.62 -23.18
C ASN A 28 10.75 -16.26 -22.51
N LYS A 29 11.41 -16.24 -21.39
CA LYS A 29 11.66 -15.01 -20.60
C LYS A 29 12.37 -13.90 -21.37
N THR A 30 13.15 -14.26 -22.37
CA THR A 30 13.93 -13.33 -23.20
C THR A 30 13.16 -12.76 -24.37
N ALA A 31 12.09 -13.42 -24.83
CA ALA A 31 11.30 -12.94 -25.96
C ALA A 31 10.09 -12.14 -25.47
N THR A 32 9.89 -10.95 -25.97
CA THR A 32 8.76 -10.09 -25.65
C THR A 32 7.78 -10.16 -26.79
N ASN A 33 6.60 -10.70 -26.56
CA ASN A 33 5.56 -10.81 -27.59
C ASN A 33 4.61 -9.62 -27.59
N GLU A 34 4.45 -8.98 -26.43
CA GLU A 34 3.59 -7.80 -26.28
C GLU A 34 4.28 -6.72 -25.47
N SER A 35 4.13 -5.50 -25.91
CA SER A 35 4.45 -4.33 -25.11
C SER A 35 3.15 -3.83 -24.48
N ILE A 36 3.05 -3.93 -23.18
CA ILE A 36 1.96 -3.31 -22.41
C ILE A 36 2.54 -2.08 -21.75
N ALA A 37 1.93 -0.91 -21.99
CA ALA A 37 2.32 0.29 -21.31
C ALA A 37 2.31 0.05 -19.80
N SER A 38 3.47 0.21 -19.16
CA SER A 38 3.54 0.08 -17.70
C SER A 38 2.83 1.24 -17.05
N PRO A 39 1.92 1.00 -16.12
CA PRO A 39 1.36 2.07 -15.30
C PRO A 39 2.44 2.90 -14.57
N LEU A 40 3.58 2.28 -14.27
CA LEU A 40 4.74 2.94 -13.66
C LEU A 40 5.39 3.98 -14.58
N LEU A 41 5.46 3.73 -15.90
CA LEU A 41 5.99 4.71 -16.85
C LEU A 41 5.10 5.95 -16.97
N LEU A 42 3.78 5.76 -17.07
CA LEU A 42 2.82 6.88 -17.10
C LEU A 42 2.87 7.72 -15.83
N ARG A 43 3.18 7.10 -14.69
CA ARG A 43 3.26 7.78 -13.40
C ARG A 43 4.64 8.33 -13.09
N GLY A 44 5.68 7.79 -13.67
CA GLY A 44 7.00 8.39 -13.63
C GLY A 44 6.96 9.84 -14.10
N ASP A 45 6.29 10.10 -15.22
CA ASP A 45 6.14 11.44 -15.75
C ASP A 45 5.31 12.35 -14.84
N ASN A 46 4.22 11.84 -14.26
CA ASN A 46 3.40 12.59 -13.32
C ASN A 46 4.12 12.84 -11.98
N VAL A 47 4.86 11.85 -11.48
CA VAL A 47 5.65 12.01 -10.25
C VAL A 47 6.79 13.00 -10.47
N TRP A 48 7.45 12.99 -11.63
CA TRP A 48 8.50 13.94 -11.93
C TRP A 48 7.99 15.39 -12.00
N SER A 49 6.82 15.62 -12.58
CA SER A 49 6.25 16.96 -12.67
C SER A 49 5.84 17.53 -11.31
N GLN A 50 5.49 16.68 -10.36
CA GLN A 50 5.05 17.06 -9.01
C GLN A 50 6.16 16.91 -7.96
N ALA A 51 7.16 16.06 -8.20
CA ALA A 51 8.17 15.72 -7.19
C ALA A 51 8.99 16.93 -6.73
N GLN A 52 9.24 17.91 -7.60
CA GLN A 52 9.94 19.14 -7.22
C GLN A 52 9.18 20.01 -6.23
N ASP A 53 7.84 19.87 -6.18
CA ASP A 53 6.97 20.66 -5.30
C ASP A 53 6.71 19.93 -3.98
N ILE A 54 7.09 18.66 -3.88
CA ILE A 54 6.94 17.86 -2.65
C ILE A 54 8.11 18.18 -1.70
N PRO A 55 7.84 18.67 -0.49
CA PRO A 55 8.90 18.93 0.48
C PRO A 55 9.67 17.65 0.83
N ALA A 56 10.99 17.73 1.02
CA ALA A 56 11.81 16.60 1.44
C ALA A 56 11.45 16.05 2.85
N VAL A 57 10.76 16.87 3.64
CA VAL A 57 10.26 16.52 4.99
C VAL A 57 8.75 16.67 4.98
N LYS A 58 8.04 15.66 5.46
CA LYS A 58 6.58 15.69 5.58
C LYS A 58 6.14 16.92 6.41
N PRO A 59 5.27 17.79 5.89
CA PRO A 59 4.78 18.93 6.64
C PRO A 59 3.92 18.49 7.83
N SER A 60 3.78 19.36 8.83
CA SER A 60 2.94 19.12 10.01
C SER A 60 1.43 19.24 9.74
N SER A 61 1.06 19.89 8.64
CA SER A 61 -0.33 20.09 8.22
C SER A 61 -0.44 20.05 6.71
N SER A 62 -1.63 19.77 6.21
CA SER A 62 -1.92 19.75 4.78
C SER A 62 -1.65 21.11 4.13
N SER A 63 -1.20 21.06 2.88
CA SER A 63 -0.94 22.20 2.00
C SER A 63 -1.68 22.02 0.68
N GLY A 64 -1.47 22.92 -0.29
CA GLY A 64 -1.98 22.74 -1.64
C GLY A 64 -1.31 21.61 -2.43
N VAL A 65 -0.16 21.11 -1.94
CA VAL A 65 0.63 20.06 -2.59
C VAL A 65 0.52 18.74 -1.86
N VAL A 66 0.52 18.75 -0.52
CA VAL A 66 0.55 17.55 0.32
C VAL A 66 -0.65 17.52 1.25
N THR A 67 -1.39 16.42 1.25
CA THR A 67 -2.41 16.13 2.25
C THR A 67 -1.79 15.31 3.37
N VAL A 68 -1.93 15.77 4.62
CA VAL A 68 -1.41 15.10 5.81
C VAL A 68 -2.56 14.50 6.61
N TYR A 69 -2.50 13.18 6.79
CA TYR A 69 -3.37 12.45 7.71
C TYR A 69 -2.66 12.33 9.06
N SER A 70 -3.04 13.21 9.98
CA SER A 70 -2.37 13.38 11.27
C SER A 70 -2.80 12.33 12.30
N ASN A 71 -2.11 12.30 13.43
CA ASN A 71 -2.46 11.43 14.56
C ASN A 71 -3.87 11.67 15.11
N SER A 72 -4.38 12.89 15.00
CA SER A 72 -5.74 13.24 15.43
C SER A 72 -6.80 13.04 14.34
N ALA A 73 -6.37 12.85 13.09
CA ALA A 73 -7.23 12.68 11.93
C ALA A 73 -6.62 11.66 10.94
N PRO A 74 -6.41 10.39 11.36
CA PRO A 74 -5.97 9.35 10.45
C PRO A 74 -7.06 8.98 9.46
N VAL A 75 -6.67 8.39 8.33
CA VAL A 75 -7.64 7.80 7.39
C VAL A 75 -8.18 6.50 7.97
N GLU A 76 -9.48 6.37 8.04
CA GLU A 76 -10.15 5.09 8.29
C GLU A 76 -10.26 4.31 6.99
N CYS A 77 -9.74 3.09 6.98
CA CYS A 77 -9.77 2.21 5.83
C CYS A 77 -11.06 1.38 5.78
N THR A 78 -11.50 1.08 4.59
CA THR A 78 -12.60 0.14 4.33
C THR A 78 -12.04 -1.22 3.96
N ALA A 79 -12.55 -2.29 4.54
CA ALA A 79 -12.15 -3.65 4.18
C ALA A 79 -12.54 -3.96 2.73
N ASP A 80 -11.65 -4.62 1.99
CA ASP A 80 -11.97 -5.12 0.66
C ASP A 80 -12.76 -6.43 0.76
N ILE A 81 -14.05 -6.36 0.51
CA ILE A 81 -14.95 -7.52 0.57
C ILE A 81 -14.73 -8.54 -0.55
N THR A 82 -13.94 -8.20 -1.57
CA THR A 82 -13.58 -9.13 -2.65
C THR A 82 -12.35 -9.96 -2.33
N ALA A 83 -11.58 -9.56 -1.32
CA ALA A 83 -10.44 -10.31 -0.79
C ALA A 83 -10.87 -11.28 0.33
N SER A 84 -9.93 -12.10 0.79
CA SER A 84 -10.14 -12.86 2.03
C SER A 84 -10.39 -11.90 3.19
N ALA A 85 -11.29 -12.28 4.09
CA ALA A 85 -11.75 -11.41 5.17
C ALA A 85 -10.59 -10.76 5.95
N ASN A 86 -10.67 -9.46 6.14
CA ASN A 86 -9.74 -8.63 6.90
C ASN A 86 -8.29 -8.58 6.39
N ARG A 87 -8.03 -9.08 5.17
CA ARG A 87 -6.66 -9.16 4.61
C ARG A 87 -6.25 -7.90 3.87
N THR A 88 -7.20 -7.23 3.26
CA THR A 88 -6.97 -6.08 2.39
C THR A 88 -7.84 -4.92 2.82
N TRP A 89 -7.24 -3.76 2.93
CA TRP A 89 -7.88 -2.53 3.40
C TRP A 89 -7.59 -1.38 2.46
N LYS A 90 -8.59 -0.57 2.14
CA LYS A 90 -8.52 0.55 1.19
C LYS A 90 -8.68 1.87 1.93
N THR A 91 -7.78 2.80 1.70
CA THR A 91 -7.88 4.17 2.25
C THR A 91 -8.91 5.03 1.53
N GLY A 92 -9.29 4.65 0.31
CA GLY A 92 -10.10 5.49 -0.57
C GLY A 92 -9.36 6.68 -1.20
N THR A 93 -8.07 6.84 -0.91
CA THR A 93 -7.18 7.84 -1.50
C THR A 93 -6.01 7.17 -2.20
N THR A 94 -5.54 7.78 -3.29
CA THR A 94 -4.41 7.30 -4.10
C THR A 94 -3.23 8.26 -4.00
N ASP A 95 -2.12 7.87 -4.61
CA ASP A 95 -0.95 8.73 -4.80
C ASP A 95 -0.33 9.21 -3.47
N TRP A 96 -0.23 8.31 -2.52
CA TRP A 96 0.49 8.53 -1.27
C TRP A 96 1.96 8.75 -1.53
N ILE A 97 2.56 9.67 -0.81
CA ILE A 97 3.99 9.99 -0.98
C ILE A 97 4.83 8.91 -0.29
N PRO A 98 5.68 8.18 -1.02
CA PRO A 98 6.46 7.10 -0.47
C PRO A 98 7.74 7.61 0.22
N VAL A 99 8.36 6.74 1.03
CA VAL A 99 9.57 7.04 1.80
C VAL A 99 10.81 7.38 0.95
N GLU A 100 10.79 7.01 -0.32
CA GLU A 100 11.83 7.34 -1.30
C GLU A 100 11.94 8.84 -1.56
N ILE A 101 10.83 9.58 -1.40
CA ILE A 101 10.82 11.06 -1.48
C ILE A 101 11.42 11.67 -0.22
N GLY A 102 11.16 11.05 0.95
CA GLY A 102 11.70 11.48 2.23
C GLY A 102 11.26 10.53 3.34
N SER A 103 12.21 10.15 4.20
CA SER A 103 11.97 9.15 5.26
C SER A 103 10.83 9.51 6.23
N THR A 104 10.47 10.78 6.31
CA THR A 104 9.38 11.27 7.16
C THR A 104 7.99 10.97 6.60
N TYR A 105 7.90 10.53 5.35
CA TYR A 105 6.64 10.10 4.72
C TYR A 105 6.25 8.65 5.02
N SER A 106 7.00 7.97 5.90
CA SER A 106 6.62 6.64 6.35
C SER A 106 5.23 6.65 6.98
N ILE A 107 4.39 5.72 6.56
CA ILE A 107 3.06 5.56 7.14
C ILE A 107 3.11 4.81 8.47
N GLN A 108 2.10 5.03 9.30
CA GLN A 108 1.85 4.26 10.51
C GLN A 108 0.44 3.67 10.44
N VAL A 109 0.34 2.42 10.86
CA VAL A 109 -0.90 1.64 10.76
C VAL A 109 -1.40 1.26 12.14
N TYR A 110 -2.69 1.46 12.37
CA TYR A 110 -3.36 1.16 13.64
C TYR A 110 -4.65 0.38 13.39
N VAL A 111 -5.06 -0.43 14.36
CA VAL A 111 -6.40 -1.02 14.42
C VAL A 111 -7.15 -0.48 15.61
N HIS A 112 -8.34 0.04 15.37
CA HIS A 112 -9.20 0.60 16.41
C HIS A 112 -10.68 0.38 16.08
N THR A 113 -11.56 0.76 17.00
CA THR A 113 -13.00 0.69 16.78
C THR A 113 -13.40 1.55 15.56
N SER A 114 -14.24 1.00 14.70
CA SER A 114 -14.72 1.69 13.50
C SER A 114 -15.45 2.99 13.87
N GLY A 115 -15.22 4.04 13.09
CA GLY A 115 -15.78 5.38 13.32
C GLY A 115 -15.08 6.18 14.43
N GLN A 116 -13.96 5.71 14.99
CA GLN A 116 -13.25 6.36 16.10
C GLN A 116 -11.85 6.85 15.66
N ALA A 117 -11.78 7.58 14.55
CA ALA A 117 -10.52 8.05 13.96
C ALA A 117 -9.69 8.91 14.94
N SER A 118 -10.32 9.83 15.66
CA SER A 118 -9.64 10.77 16.56
C SER A 118 -8.89 10.12 17.73
N THR A 119 -9.25 8.89 18.09
CA THR A 119 -8.62 8.12 19.17
C THR A 119 -7.82 6.92 18.67
N ALA A 120 -7.80 6.67 17.36
CA ALA A 120 -7.18 5.49 16.79
C ALA A 120 -5.68 5.40 17.09
N VAL A 121 -4.96 6.52 17.11
CA VAL A 121 -3.53 6.54 17.41
C VAL A 121 -3.24 6.43 18.91
N SER A 122 -4.05 7.07 19.75
CA SER A 122 -3.82 7.09 21.21
C SER A 122 -4.31 5.84 21.93
N SER A 123 -5.33 5.18 21.40
CA SER A 123 -6.02 4.05 22.08
C SER A 123 -6.08 2.78 21.23
N GLY A 124 -5.73 2.86 19.95
CA GLY A 124 -5.67 1.72 19.03
C GLY A 124 -4.40 0.89 19.19
N THR A 125 -4.41 -0.28 18.57
CA THR A 125 -3.24 -1.15 18.48
C THR A 125 -2.42 -0.77 17.26
N ARG A 126 -1.17 -0.38 17.45
CA ARG A 126 -0.24 -0.14 16.35
C ARG A 126 0.20 -1.46 15.72
N LEU A 127 0.28 -1.48 14.39
CA LEU A 127 0.77 -2.60 13.59
C LEU A 127 2.09 -2.23 12.92
N PHE A 128 2.97 -3.21 12.76
CA PHE A 128 4.31 -2.99 12.22
C PHE A 128 4.48 -3.74 10.89
N ALA A 129 5.19 -3.13 9.95
CA ALA A 129 5.46 -3.72 8.64
C ALA A 129 6.41 -4.92 8.71
N ALA A 130 7.22 -5.01 9.76
CA ALA A 130 8.17 -6.10 9.99
C ALA A 130 8.60 -6.17 11.46
N GLY A 131 8.97 -7.38 11.90
CA GLY A 131 9.75 -7.60 13.12
C GLY A 131 8.99 -7.53 14.44
N SER A 132 7.66 -7.42 14.45
CA SER A 132 6.90 -7.39 15.71
C SER A 132 6.72 -8.76 16.35
N GLY A 133 6.76 -9.85 15.56
CA GLY A 133 6.45 -11.21 16.00
C GLY A 133 4.95 -11.46 16.27
N ASN A 134 4.07 -10.54 15.89
CA ASN A 134 2.63 -10.60 16.13
C ASN A 134 1.80 -10.94 14.88
N ASN A 135 2.42 -11.42 13.81
CA ASN A 135 1.78 -11.67 12.51
C ASN A 135 1.02 -10.45 11.96
N ASP A 136 1.50 -9.27 12.29
CA ASP A 136 0.92 -7.99 11.91
C ASP A 136 1.65 -7.33 10.73
N GLU A 137 2.57 -8.05 10.09
CA GLU A 137 3.32 -7.55 8.94
C GLU A 137 2.38 -7.20 7.80
N TRP A 138 2.56 -5.99 7.29
CA TRP A 138 1.76 -5.45 6.20
C TRP A 138 2.63 -4.89 5.08
N PHE A 139 2.05 -4.83 3.91
CA PHE A 139 2.55 -4.10 2.74
C PHE A 139 1.54 -3.02 2.38
N PHE A 140 2.01 -1.84 2.05
CA PHE A 140 1.18 -0.74 1.59
C PHE A 140 1.56 -0.33 0.17
N ASP A 141 0.60 -0.38 -0.72
CA ASP A 141 0.74 0.17 -2.06
C ASP A 141 0.43 1.67 -1.99
N TYR A 142 1.49 2.47 -1.98
CA TYR A 142 1.40 3.93 -1.91
C TYR A 142 0.62 4.54 -3.06
N GLN A 143 0.63 3.89 -4.20
CA GLN A 143 -0.03 4.37 -5.38
C GLN A 143 -1.54 4.20 -5.33
N SER A 144 -2.01 3.03 -4.99
CA SER A 144 -3.44 2.72 -4.90
C SER A 144 -4.05 3.04 -3.53
N GLY A 145 -3.21 3.29 -2.50
CA GLY A 145 -3.67 3.49 -1.14
C GLY A 145 -4.24 2.24 -0.51
N VAL A 146 -3.68 1.07 -0.83
CA VAL A 146 -4.18 -0.24 -0.39
C VAL A 146 -3.17 -0.90 0.53
N LEU A 147 -3.64 -1.35 1.68
CA LEU A 147 -2.87 -2.11 2.65
C LEU A 147 -3.23 -3.60 2.56
N HIS A 148 -2.20 -4.43 2.55
CA HIS A 148 -2.34 -5.89 2.59
C HIS A 148 -1.57 -6.46 3.78
N PHE A 149 -2.18 -7.35 4.55
CA PHE A 149 -1.44 -8.19 5.48
C PHE A 149 -0.72 -9.30 4.73
N ILE A 150 0.57 -9.49 5.03
CA ILE A 150 1.44 -10.42 4.33
C ILE A 150 1.15 -11.86 4.76
N GLY A 151 1.26 -12.80 3.83
CA GLY A 151 1.06 -14.22 4.10
C GLY A 151 -0.41 -14.61 4.35
N THR A 152 -0.64 -15.60 5.17
CA THR A 152 -1.99 -16.11 5.51
C THR A 152 -2.47 -15.66 6.88
N ASN A 153 -1.60 -15.03 7.67
CA ASN A 153 -1.88 -14.63 9.04
C ASN A 153 -2.51 -13.24 9.12
N LEU A 154 -3.25 -13.02 10.17
CA LEU A 154 -3.74 -11.72 10.60
C LEU A 154 -3.07 -11.37 11.93
N PRO A 155 -3.04 -10.08 12.32
CA PRO A 155 -2.46 -9.65 13.59
C PRO A 155 -2.96 -10.46 14.77
N ASN A 156 -2.04 -10.99 15.58
CA ASN A 156 -2.35 -11.82 16.74
C ASN A 156 -3.20 -11.06 17.75
N GLY A 157 -4.21 -11.72 18.30
CA GLY A 157 -5.07 -11.16 19.34
C GLY A 157 -6.03 -10.07 18.88
N ILE A 158 -6.09 -9.77 17.57
CA ILE A 158 -7.02 -8.78 17.03
C ILE A 158 -8.23 -9.47 16.43
N ASN A 159 -9.39 -9.20 17.03
CA ASN A 159 -10.67 -9.48 16.42
C ASN A 159 -11.14 -8.22 15.66
N PHE A 160 -11.38 -8.34 14.36
CA PHE A 160 -11.80 -7.23 13.51
C PHE A 160 -13.30 -6.90 13.57
N THR A 161 -14.08 -7.60 14.40
CA THR A 161 -15.50 -7.26 14.60
C THR A 161 -15.62 -5.83 15.12
N ASN A 162 -16.34 -4.99 14.40
CA ASN A 162 -16.50 -3.55 14.69
C ASN A 162 -15.17 -2.77 14.78
N LYS A 163 -14.15 -3.23 14.08
CA LYS A 163 -12.86 -2.54 13.99
C LYS A 163 -12.51 -2.21 12.55
N SER A 164 -11.75 -1.15 12.38
CA SER A 164 -11.15 -0.74 11.11
C SER A 164 -9.64 -0.55 11.26
N VAL A 165 -8.97 -0.56 10.13
CA VAL A 165 -7.58 -0.14 10.01
C VAL A 165 -7.54 1.38 9.80
N TYR A 166 -6.62 2.04 10.47
CA TYR A 166 -6.38 3.48 10.37
C TYR A 166 -4.95 3.74 9.94
N ILE A 167 -4.76 4.70 9.03
CA ILE A 167 -3.44 5.05 8.50
C ILE A 167 -3.15 6.53 8.74
N VAL A 168 -1.97 6.79 9.28
CA VAL A 168 -1.36 8.10 9.43
C VAL A 168 -0.24 8.24 8.40
N GLY A 169 -0.19 9.37 7.71
CA GLY A 169 0.83 9.56 6.67
C GLY A 169 0.77 10.92 5.99
#